data_3720b6a383b9b7fb70323276cfe56025
#
_entry.id   3720b6a383b9b7fb70323276cfe56025
#
_cell.length_a   1.000
_cell.length_b   1.000
_cell.length_c   1.000
_cell.angle_alpha   90.00
_cell.angle_beta   90.00
_cell.angle_gamma   90.00
#
_symmetry.space_group_name_H-M   'P 1'
#
loop_
_entity.id
_entity.type
_entity.pdbx_description
1 polymer ?
#
loop_
_entity_poly.entity_id
_entity_poly.type
_entity_poly.pdbx_seq_one_letter_code
_entity_poly.pdbx_strand_id
1 'polypeptide(L)'
;MIRSFVINKYLSTEFTKIVINTIFIFFCLGLIMNLFEEINFFKDINVGIYLPVLLTSLKVPSLLHNMLPFIVLISGIWFFLKIKKNDEITAMKVSGMSNLSVILIPGIISVLLGIIFVTFINPITSISLKKYEMIKGEYERDKDYLAAVTKNGIWIKDKNNNKNNIIRASNLNNEYLMNLTIYEFDKDNNFVKRIEADYANIVSRNWLLKNVKVRDQDGNLLLDNLDQFIYKSRYNLDKIKSLYSNMNTISFWK
;
A
#
# COMPACT_ATOMS: atom_id res chain seq x y z
N MET A 1 41.11 25.23 5.72
CA MET A 1 40.60 23.86 5.63
C MET A 1 39.89 23.37 6.92
N ILE A 2 40.46 23.53 8.10
CA ILE A 2 39.87 23.13 9.40
C ILE A 2 38.55 23.88 9.71
N ARG A 3 38.46 25.17 9.40
CA ARG A 3 37.32 26.04 9.71
C ARG A 3 36.07 25.64 8.90
N SER A 4 36.23 25.23 7.64
CA SER A 4 35.12 24.74 6.82
C SER A 4 34.59 23.39 7.32
N PHE A 5 35.47 22.50 7.82
CA PHE A 5 35.05 21.21 8.36
C PHE A 5 34.16 21.33 9.61
N VAL A 6 34.47 22.26 10.51
CA VAL A 6 33.67 22.51 11.73
C VAL A 6 32.28 23.01 11.38
N ILE A 7 32.19 23.97 10.46
CA ILE A 7 30.88 24.52 10.02
C ILE A 7 30.07 23.46 9.29
N ASN A 8 30.67 22.67 8.41
CA ASN A 8 29.98 21.60 7.70
C ASN A 8 29.44 20.54 8.67
N LYS A 9 30.23 20.13 9.68
CA LYS A 9 29.80 19.21 10.73
C LYS A 9 28.64 19.81 11.54
N TYR A 10 28.69 21.09 11.87
CA TYR A 10 27.63 21.79 12.58
C TYR A 10 26.33 21.76 11.79
N LEU A 11 26.34 22.22 10.52
CA LEU A 11 25.16 22.23 9.66
C LEU A 11 24.57 20.83 9.48
N SER A 12 25.43 19.83 9.26
CA SER A 12 25.00 18.44 9.13
C SER A 12 24.32 17.95 10.40
N THR A 13 24.91 18.19 11.56
CA THR A 13 24.36 17.75 12.85
C THR A 13 23.04 18.48 13.15
N GLU A 14 22.96 19.78 12.93
CA GLU A 14 21.75 20.55 13.18
C GLU A 14 20.61 20.15 12.25
N PHE A 15 20.89 19.96 10.95
CA PHE A 15 19.88 19.49 10.02
C PHE A 15 19.36 18.09 10.39
N THR A 16 20.27 17.16 10.70
CA THR A 16 19.90 15.80 11.11
C THR A 16 19.05 15.79 12.38
N LYS A 17 19.38 16.62 13.38
CA LYS A 17 18.55 16.78 14.59
C LYS A 17 17.14 17.26 14.27
N ILE A 18 17.00 18.25 13.37
CA ILE A 18 15.70 18.78 12.96
C ILE A 18 14.90 17.68 12.23
N VAL A 19 15.54 16.93 11.33
CA VAL A 19 14.86 15.82 10.63
C VAL A 19 14.37 14.77 11.62
N ILE A 20 15.22 14.32 12.54
CA ILE A 20 14.83 13.32 13.57
C ILE A 20 13.66 13.84 14.41
N ASN A 21 13.71 15.11 14.85
CA ASN A 21 12.63 15.71 15.62
C ASN A 21 11.31 15.79 14.81
N THR A 22 11.40 16.16 13.54
CA THR A 22 10.23 16.19 12.64
C THR A 22 9.66 14.79 12.42
N ILE A 23 10.50 13.77 12.20
CA ILE A 23 10.08 12.36 12.11
C ILE A 23 9.35 11.95 13.39
N PHE A 24 9.86 12.32 14.56
CA PHE A 24 9.24 11.99 15.85
C PHE A 24 7.87 12.63 16.00
N ILE A 25 7.70 13.90 15.61
CA ILE A 25 6.40 14.59 15.60
C ILE A 25 5.41 13.85 14.70
N PHE A 26 5.79 13.54 13.45
CA PHE A 26 4.92 12.81 12.53
C PHE A 26 4.62 11.38 13.00
N PHE A 27 5.57 10.73 13.67
CA PHE A 27 5.36 9.43 14.30
C PHE A 27 4.27 9.50 15.38
N CYS A 28 4.35 10.46 16.30
CA CYS A 28 3.34 10.65 17.34
C CYS A 28 1.97 10.98 16.75
N LEU A 29 1.90 11.88 15.76
CA LEU A 29 0.65 12.19 15.07
C LEU A 29 0.08 10.96 14.35
N GLY A 30 0.93 10.19 13.67
CA GLY A 30 0.54 8.95 13.00
C GLY A 30 0.00 7.91 13.97
N LEU A 31 0.63 7.74 15.15
CA LEU A 31 0.12 6.85 16.21
C LEU A 31 -1.26 7.27 16.67
N ILE A 32 -1.47 8.54 17.00
CA ILE A 32 -2.75 9.05 17.51
C ILE A 32 -3.85 8.85 16.47
N MET A 33 -3.64 9.31 15.24
CA MET A 33 -4.65 9.22 14.16
C MET A 33 -5.02 7.78 13.85
N ASN A 34 -4.02 6.89 13.70
CA ASN A 34 -4.30 5.48 13.38
C ASN A 34 -4.89 4.73 14.56
N LEU A 35 -4.55 5.08 15.80
CA LEU A 35 -5.16 4.46 16.97
C LEU A 35 -6.66 4.74 17.01
N PHE A 36 -7.08 5.97 16.72
CA PHE A 36 -8.50 6.30 16.62
C PHE A 36 -9.20 5.52 15.49
N GLU A 37 -8.55 5.38 14.34
CA GLU A 37 -9.07 4.59 13.21
C GLU A 37 -9.27 3.13 13.61
N GLU A 38 -8.28 2.51 14.25
CA GLU A 38 -8.35 1.12 14.67
C GLU A 38 -9.38 0.90 15.81
N ILE A 39 -9.46 1.80 16.78
CA ILE A 39 -10.49 1.72 17.84
C ILE A 39 -11.90 1.79 17.23
N ASN A 40 -12.13 2.69 16.27
CA ASN A 40 -13.41 2.79 15.58
C ASN A 40 -13.74 1.54 14.77
N PHE A 41 -12.74 0.94 14.12
CA PHE A 41 -12.92 -0.32 13.37
C PHE A 41 -13.37 -1.47 14.29
N PHE A 42 -12.78 -1.58 15.47
CA PHE A 42 -13.08 -2.64 16.45
C PHE A 42 -14.23 -2.32 17.40
N LYS A 43 -14.89 -1.17 17.28
CA LYS A 43 -15.94 -0.72 18.18
C LYS A 43 -17.07 -1.73 18.41
N ASP A 44 -17.46 -2.45 17.33
CA ASP A 44 -18.54 -3.44 17.37
C ASP A 44 -18.02 -4.88 17.52
N ILE A 45 -16.73 -5.05 17.74
CA ILE A 45 -16.08 -6.36 17.89
C ILE A 45 -15.52 -6.42 19.31
N ASN A 46 -15.85 -7.47 20.05
CA ASN A 46 -15.40 -7.63 21.43
C ASN A 46 -13.92 -8.07 21.48
N VAL A 47 -13.00 -7.12 21.25
CA VAL A 47 -11.55 -7.31 21.33
C VAL A 47 -10.93 -6.39 22.37
N GLY A 48 -9.86 -6.85 23.02
CA GLY A 48 -9.11 -6.01 23.95
C GLY A 48 -8.38 -4.86 23.26
N ILE A 49 -8.15 -3.75 23.97
CA ILE A 49 -7.45 -2.56 23.47
C ILE A 49 -6.02 -2.86 22.95
N TYR A 50 -5.45 -3.97 23.35
CA TYR A 50 -4.13 -4.42 22.89
C TYR A 50 -4.06 -4.59 21.36
N LEU A 51 -5.15 -5.09 20.75
CA LEU A 51 -5.17 -5.37 19.30
C LEU A 51 -5.14 -4.09 18.46
N PRO A 52 -5.98 -3.06 18.69
CA PRO A 52 -5.85 -1.76 18.04
C PRO A 52 -4.46 -1.12 18.18
N VAL A 53 -3.86 -1.18 19.37
CA VAL A 53 -2.52 -0.64 19.64
C VAL A 53 -1.45 -1.38 18.82
N LEU A 54 -1.52 -2.70 18.77
CA LEU A 54 -0.59 -3.53 17.99
C LEU A 54 -0.73 -3.24 16.49
N LEU A 55 -1.96 -3.17 15.97
CA LEU A 55 -2.20 -2.87 14.56
C LEU A 55 -1.71 -1.46 14.20
N THR A 56 -1.96 -0.48 15.04
CA THR A 56 -1.43 0.88 14.87
C THR A 56 0.09 0.88 14.78
N SER A 57 0.78 0.18 15.67
CA SER A 57 2.26 0.10 15.66
C SER A 57 2.82 -0.58 14.42
N LEU A 58 2.08 -1.51 13.82
CA LEU A 58 2.47 -2.17 12.57
C LEU A 58 2.24 -1.27 11.33
N LYS A 59 1.20 -0.42 11.34
CA LYS A 59 0.82 0.44 10.20
C LYS A 59 1.63 1.74 10.14
N VAL A 60 1.94 2.36 11.29
CA VAL A 60 2.57 3.69 11.36
C VAL A 60 3.92 3.79 10.64
N PRO A 61 4.85 2.80 10.70
CA PRO A 61 6.09 2.87 9.93
C PRO A 61 5.89 3.04 8.41
N SER A 62 4.86 2.40 7.85
CA SER A 62 4.51 2.54 6.43
C SER A 62 4.00 3.94 6.10
N LEU A 63 3.22 4.54 6.98
CA LEU A 63 2.76 5.92 6.81
C LEU A 63 3.92 6.90 6.83
N LEU A 64 4.86 6.76 7.74
CA LEU A 64 6.07 7.60 7.79
C LEU A 64 6.90 7.45 6.52
N HIS A 65 7.03 6.24 6.01
CA HIS A 65 7.73 5.99 4.75
C HIS A 65 7.12 6.78 3.59
N ASN A 66 5.80 6.75 3.46
CA ASN A 66 5.07 7.48 2.42
C ASN A 66 5.14 9.02 2.59
N MET A 67 5.25 9.49 3.84
CA MET A 67 5.35 10.93 4.16
C MET A 67 6.78 11.45 4.18
N LEU A 68 7.79 10.60 3.95
CA LEU A 68 9.20 10.99 4.06
C LEU A 68 9.58 12.22 3.23
N PRO A 69 9.18 12.36 1.94
CA PRO A 69 9.52 13.55 1.16
C PRO A 69 8.98 14.83 1.79
N PHE A 70 7.78 14.75 2.37
CA PHE A 70 7.13 15.88 3.03
C PHE A 70 7.83 16.22 4.36
N ILE A 71 8.23 15.22 5.13
CA ILE A 71 9.02 15.39 6.37
C ILE A 71 10.34 16.10 6.08
N VAL A 72 11.06 15.67 5.05
CA VAL A 72 12.33 16.27 4.64
C VAL A 72 12.12 17.74 4.20
N LEU A 73 11.06 18.02 3.46
CA LEU A 73 10.72 19.37 3.03
C LEU A 73 10.47 20.31 4.23
N ILE A 74 9.63 19.90 5.18
CA ILE A 74 9.35 20.68 6.39
C ILE A 74 10.61 20.88 7.21
N SER A 75 11.41 19.82 7.37
CA SER A 75 12.70 19.91 8.08
C SER A 75 13.66 20.89 7.43
N GLY A 76 13.70 20.93 6.09
CA GLY A 76 14.49 21.90 5.34
C GLY A 76 14.04 23.34 5.59
N ILE A 77 12.73 23.59 5.52
CA ILE A 77 12.17 24.92 5.82
C ILE A 77 12.53 25.35 7.26
N TRP A 78 12.30 24.45 8.22
CA TRP A 78 12.60 24.74 9.63
C TRP A 78 14.09 25.02 9.86
N PHE A 79 14.97 24.22 9.24
CA PHE A 79 16.41 24.41 9.30
C PHE A 79 16.82 25.80 8.79
N PHE A 80 16.37 26.21 7.59
CA PHE A 80 16.71 27.51 7.02
C PHE A 80 16.15 28.68 7.84
N LEU A 81 14.94 28.55 8.39
CA LEU A 81 14.39 29.54 9.30
C LEU A 81 15.23 29.67 10.57
N LYS A 82 15.69 28.56 11.15
CA LYS A 82 16.50 28.54 12.36
C LYS A 82 17.84 29.26 12.16
N ILE A 83 18.58 28.88 11.12
CA ILE A 83 19.91 29.49 10.86
C ILE A 83 19.80 30.95 10.45
N LYS A 84 18.68 31.36 9.82
CA LYS A 84 18.40 32.77 9.51
C LYS A 84 18.09 33.60 10.77
N LYS A 85 17.25 33.06 11.67
CA LYS A 85 16.84 33.72 12.91
C LYS A 85 18.02 34.00 13.84
N ASN A 86 19.02 33.14 13.86
CA ASN A 86 20.20 33.24 14.71
C ASN A 86 21.36 34.04 14.05
N ASP A 87 21.12 34.68 12.89
CA ASP A 87 22.17 35.36 12.10
C ASP A 87 23.37 34.50 11.73
N GLU A 88 23.22 33.14 11.83
CA GLU A 88 24.27 32.18 11.53
C GLU A 88 24.73 32.26 10.07
N ILE A 89 23.78 32.55 9.14
CA ILE A 89 24.07 32.69 7.71
C ILE A 89 25.10 33.82 7.50
N THR A 90 24.95 34.95 8.19
CA THR A 90 25.86 36.10 8.10
C THR A 90 27.23 35.70 8.64
N ALA A 91 27.29 35.02 9.79
CA ALA A 91 28.54 34.53 10.36
C ALA A 91 29.28 33.55 9.44
N MET A 92 28.55 32.66 8.78
CA MET A 92 29.10 31.72 7.80
C MET A 92 29.68 32.44 6.57
N LYS A 93 28.98 33.45 6.04
CA LYS A 93 29.45 34.28 4.93
C LYS A 93 30.74 35.03 5.27
N VAL A 94 30.79 35.65 6.41
CA VAL A 94 32.02 36.31 6.91
C VAL A 94 33.16 35.31 7.05
N SER A 95 32.86 34.02 7.33
CA SER A 95 33.84 32.97 7.39
C SER A 95 34.28 32.41 6.02
N GLY A 96 33.75 33.00 4.89
CA GLY A 96 34.09 32.60 3.52
C GLY A 96 33.27 31.44 2.96
N MET A 97 32.17 31.05 3.62
CA MET A 97 31.25 30.04 3.05
C MET A 97 30.36 30.62 1.97
N SER A 98 30.22 29.88 0.85
CA SER A 98 29.27 30.23 -0.20
C SER A 98 27.84 29.84 0.18
N ASN A 99 26.86 30.59 -0.33
CA ASN A 99 25.45 30.22 -0.16
C ASN A 99 25.16 28.82 -0.70
N LEU A 100 25.81 28.41 -1.78
CA LEU A 100 25.65 27.08 -2.37
C LEU A 100 26.06 25.97 -1.39
N SER A 101 27.15 26.15 -0.66
CA SER A 101 27.61 25.17 0.35
C SER A 101 26.60 25.01 1.49
N VAL A 102 25.94 26.08 1.91
CA VAL A 102 24.92 26.05 2.96
C VAL A 102 23.69 25.24 2.52
N ILE A 103 23.35 25.29 1.22
CA ILE A 103 22.21 24.54 0.66
C ILE A 103 22.58 23.10 0.34
N LEU A 104 23.79 22.85 -0.19
CA LEU A 104 24.23 21.51 -0.60
C LEU A 104 24.35 20.53 0.58
N ILE A 105 24.77 21.01 1.76
CA ILE A 105 24.94 20.12 2.93
C ILE A 105 23.62 19.45 3.34
N PRO A 106 22.51 20.18 3.61
CA PRO A 106 21.22 19.57 3.86
C PRO A 106 20.73 18.71 2.68
N GLY A 107 20.99 19.15 1.44
CA GLY A 107 20.63 18.40 0.23
C GLY A 107 21.30 17.02 0.18
N ILE A 108 22.60 16.96 0.39
CA ILE A 108 23.35 15.68 0.44
C ILE A 108 22.83 14.79 1.56
N ILE A 109 22.58 15.33 2.75
CA ILE A 109 22.04 14.54 3.87
C ILE A 109 20.66 14.01 3.54
N SER A 110 19.80 14.80 2.90
CA SER A 110 18.47 14.36 2.48
C SER A 110 18.53 13.18 1.51
N VAL A 111 19.44 13.22 0.53
CA VAL A 111 19.68 12.10 -0.39
C VAL A 111 20.18 10.84 0.36
N LEU A 112 21.15 10.99 1.25
CA LEU A 112 21.66 9.88 2.06
C LEU A 112 20.55 9.28 2.94
N LEU A 113 19.72 10.11 3.58
CA LEU A 113 18.57 9.65 4.35
C LEU A 113 17.58 8.90 3.46
N GLY A 114 17.28 9.41 2.26
CA GLY A 114 16.42 8.72 1.29
C GLY A 114 16.94 7.33 0.92
N ILE A 115 18.23 7.20 0.65
CA ILE A 115 18.88 5.90 0.38
C ILE A 115 18.75 4.95 1.57
N ILE A 116 19.01 5.42 2.79
CA ILE A 116 18.88 4.62 4.02
C ILE A 116 17.42 4.15 4.18
N PHE A 117 16.44 5.02 3.97
CA PHE A 117 15.03 4.66 4.08
C PHE A 117 14.61 3.60 3.05
N VAL A 118 14.98 3.77 1.78
CA VAL A 118 14.64 2.78 0.75
C VAL A 118 15.34 1.45 1.00
N THR A 119 16.60 1.46 1.44
CA THR A 119 17.36 0.23 1.60
C THR A 119 17.00 -0.55 2.86
N PHE A 120 16.83 0.13 4.00
CA PHE A 120 16.67 -0.53 5.31
C PHE A 120 15.24 -0.44 5.85
N ILE A 121 14.59 0.71 5.72
CA ILE A 121 13.27 0.93 6.32
C ILE A 121 12.16 0.32 5.45
N ASN A 122 12.25 0.43 4.13
CA ASN A 122 11.22 -0.13 3.23
C ASN A 122 10.99 -1.65 3.41
N PRO A 123 11.99 -2.53 3.50
CA PRO A 123 11.75 -3.95 3.78
C PRO A 123 11.04 -4.19 5.11
N ILE A 124 11.43 -3.44 6.15
CA ILE A 124 10.82 -3.56 7.50
C ILE A 124 9.35 -3.11 7.45
N THR A 125 9.07 -1.98 6.81
CA THR A 125 7.70 -1.46 6.69
C THR A 125 6.81 -2.39 5.88
N SER A 126 7.33 -3.00 4.81
CA SER A 126 6.59 -3.96 3.98
C SER A 126 6.20 -5.21 4.76
N ILE A 127 7.12 -5.75 5.58
CA ILE A 127 6.84 -6.91 6.45
C ILE A 127 5.80 -6.54 7.52
N SER A 128 5.95 -5.37 8.15
CA SER A 128 5.04 -4.89 9.18
C SER A 128 3.64 -4.67 8.63
N LEU A 129 3.52 -4.03 7.45
CA LEU A 129 2.25 -3.79 6.79
C LEU A 129 1.55 -5.09 6.36
N LYS A 130 2.33 -6.07 5.83
CA LYS A 130 1.79 -7.39 5.51
C LYS A 130 1.22 -8.10 6.74
N LYS A 131 1.91 -8.00 7.88
CA LYS A 131 1.43 -8.57 9.14
C LYS A 131 0.18 -7.85 9.65
N TYR A 132 0.12 -6.51 9.52
CA TYR A 132 -1.05 -5.71 9.81
C TYR A 132 -2.26 -6.18 9.00
N GLU A 133 -2.14 -6.33 7.69
CA GLU A 133 -3.21 -6.77 6.79
C GLU A 133 -3.68 -8.19 7.10
N MET A 134 -2.76 -9.11 7.42
CA MET A 134 -3.12 -10.46 7.82
C MET A 134 -3.98 -10.45 9.08
N ILE A 135 -3.56 -9.74 10.14
CA ILE A 135 -4.27 -9.71 11.41
C ILE A 135 -5.61 -8.98 11.25
N LYS A 136 -5.64 -7.83 10.59
CA LYS A 136 -6.87 -7.04 10.40
C LYS A 136 -7.89 -7.80 9.55
N GLY A 137 -7.44 -8.50 8.49
CA GLY A 137 -8.28 -9.31 7.63
C GLY A 137 -9.00 -10.46 8.34
N GLU A 138 -8.46 -10.96 9.46
CA GLU A 138 -9.16 -11.97 10.29
C GLU A 138 -10.43 -11.42 10.96
N TYR A 139 -10.47 -10.10 11.21
CA TYR A 139 -11.56 -9.40 11.88
C TYR A 139 -12.47 -8.62 10.92
N GLU A 140 -12.11 -8.49 9.66
CA GLU A 140 -13.04 -7.94 8.67
C GLU A 140 -14.27 -8.83 8.59
N ARG A 141 -15.46 -8.24 8.86
CA ARG A 141 -16.76 -8.96 8.84
C ARG A 141 -17.06 -9.60 7.50
N ASP A 142 -16.46 -9.09 6.44
CA ASP A 142 -16.48 -9.67 5.10
C ASP A 142 -15.27 -10.61 4.89
N LYS A 143 -15.19 -11.71 5.68
CA LYS A 143 -14.23 -12.82 5.43
C LYS A 143 -14.34 -13.42 4.01
N ASP A 144 -15.30 -12.95 3.26
CA ASP A 144 -15.59 -13.40 1.89
C ASP A 144 -14.71 -12.73 0.82
N TYR A 145 -13.85 -11.76 1.17
CA TYR A 145 -12.94 -11.11 0.22
C TYR A 145 -11.57 -11.80 0.20
N LEU A 146 -11.57 -13.04 -0.30
CA LEU A 146 -10.32 -13.71 -0.65
C LEU A 146 -10.03 -13.40 -2.12
N ALA A 147 -9.28 -12.35 -2.35
CA ALA A 147 -8.69 -12.11 -3.66
C ALA A 147 -7.19 -11.93 -3.51
N ALA A 148 -6.45 -12.65 -4.34
CA ALA A 148 -5.00 -12.60 -4.38
C ALA A 148 -4.55 -12.20 -5.79
N VAL A 149 -3.76 -11.15 -5.88
CA VAL A 149 -3.03 -10.79 -7.10
C VAL A 149 -1.65 -11.41 -7.02
N THR A 150 -1.36 -12.34 -7.89
CA THR A 150 -0.08 -13.06 -7.97
C THR A 150 0.59 -12.82 -9.32
N LYS A 151 1.86 -13.20 -9.46
CA LYS A 151 2.54 -13.18 -10.77
C LYS A 151 1.82 -14.04 -11.83
N ASN A 152 1.00 -15.01 -11.40
CA ASN A 152 0.28 -15.95 -12.26
C ASN A 152 -1.18 -15.54 -12.52
N GLY A 153 -1.57 -14.32 -12.14
CA GLY A 153 -2.89 -13.75 -12.35
C GLY A 153 -3.63 -13.37 -11.08
N ILE A 154 -4.88 -13.02 -11.27
CA ILE A 154 -5.81 -12.57 -10.24
C ILE A 154 -6.70 -13.75 -9.87
N TRP A 155 -6.80 -14.02 -8.58
CA TRP A 155 -7.68 -15.04 -8.02
C TRP A 155 -8.68 -14.38 -7.10
N ILE A 156 -9.98 -14.61 -7.33
CA ILE A 156 -11.06 -14.02 -6.55
C ILE A 156 -11.97 -15.15 -6.08
N LYS A 157 -12.23 -15.24 -4.79
CA LYS A 157 -13.29 -16.08 -4.24
C LYS A 157 -14.55 -15.23 -4.14
N ASP A 158 -15.57 -15.58 -4.93
CA ASP A 158 -16.87 -14.91 -4.95
C ASP A 158 -17.96 -15.84 -4.40
N LYS A 159 -18.60 -15.43 -3.32
CA LYS A 159 -19.72 -16.18 -2.75
C LYS A 159 -21.02 -15.50 -3.14
N ASN A 160 -21.71 -16.05 -4.11
CA ASN A 160 -22.97 -15.51 -4.61
C ASN A 160 -24.11 -16.53 -4.44
N ASN A 161 -25.24 -16.11 -3.85
CA ASN A 161 -26.45 -16.93 -3.68
C ASN A 161 -26.19 -18.34 -3.11
N ASN A 162 -25.39 -18.46 -2.04
CA ASN A 162 -25.00 -19.73 -1.42
C ASN A 162 -24.13 -20.65 -2.32
N LYS A 163 -23.58 -20.14 -3.40
CA LYS A 163 -22.56 -20.81 -4.21
C LYS A 163 -21.19 -20.22 -3.93
N ASN A 164 -20.19 -21.06 -3.81
CA ASN A 164 -18.80 -20.66 -3.71
C ASN A 164 -18.20 -20.66 -5.12
N ASN A 165 -17.74 -19.52 -5.61
CA ASN A 165 -17.15 -19.43 -6.93
C ASN A 165 -15.69 -19.01 -6.79
N ILE A 166 -14.80 -19.65 -7.56
CA ILE A 166 -13.40 -19.23 -7.68
C ILE A 166 -13.21 -18.67 -9.08
N ILE A 167 -12.80 -17.41 -9.14
CA ILE A 167 -12.59 -16.68 -10.39
C ILE A 167 -11.09 -16.50 -10.56
N ARG A 168 -10.57 -16.88 -11.72
CA ARG A 168 -9.21 -16.64 -12.14
C ARG A 168 -9.20 -15.73 -13.36
N ALA A 169 -8.33 -14.72 -13.39
CA ALA A 169 -8.06 -13.94 -14.58
C ALA A 169 -6.55 -13.78 -14.77
N SER A 170 -6.07 -13.65 -16.00
CA SER A 170 -4.65 -13.48 -16.27
C SER A 170 -4.16 -12.09 -15.83
N ASN A 171 -4.90 -11.05 -16.17
CA ASN A 171 -4.60 -9.66 -15.80
C ASN A 171 -5.85 -8.78 -15.87
N LEU A 172 -5.72 -7.58 -15.31
CA LEU A 172 -6.68 -6.50 -15.45
C LEU A 172 -6.14 -5.46 -16.44
N ASN A 173 -6.88 -5.21 -17.51
CA ASN A 173 -6.56 -4.16 -18.48
C ASN A 173 -7.70 -3.14 -18.50
N ASN A 174 -7.47 -1.96 -17.93
CA ASN A 174 -8.46 -0.89 -17.72
C ASN A 174 -9.71 -1.37 -16.97
N GLU A 175 -10.77 -1.73 -17.71
CA GLU A 175 -12.08 -2.16 -17.20
C GLU A 175 -12.34 -3.64 -17.47
N TYR A 176 -11.39 -4.35 -18.07
CA TYR A 176 -11.56 -5.72 -18.53
C TYR A 176 -10.63 -6.68 -17.80
N LEU A 177 -11.19 -7.76 -17.26
CA LEU A 177 -10.44 -8.95 -16.86
C LEU A 177 -10.20 -9.82 -18.09
N MET A 178 -8.95 -10.20 -18.32
CA MET A 178 -8.53 -10.97 -19.49
C MET A 178 -8.34 -12.45 -19.14
N ASN A 179 -8.70 -13.34 -20.07
CA ASN A 179 -8.60 -14.80 -19.96
C ASN A 179 -9.23 -15.30 -18.65
N LEU A 180 -10.53 -15.03 -18.52
CA LEU A 180 -11.28 -15.30 -17.31
C LEU A 180 -11.71 -16.77 -17.26
N THR A 181 -11.53 -17.39 -16.10
CA THR A 181 -12.07 -18.72 -15.78
C THR A 181 -12.81 -18.64 -14.46
N ILE A 182 -14.08 -19.04 -14.45
CA ILE A 182 -14.92 -19.11 -13.26
C ILE A 182 -15.21 -20.57 -12.96
N TYR A 183 -14.84 -21.03 -11.77
CA TYR A 183 -15.19 -22.33 -11.24
C TYR A 183 -16.37 -22.17 -10.30
N GLU A 184 -17.51 -22.74 -10.62
CA GLU A 184 -18.70 -22.73 -9.75
C GLU A 184 -18.74 -24.00 -8.90
N PHE A 185 -18.96 -23.81 -7.59
CA PHE A 185 -19.15 -24.87 -6.62
C PHE A 185 -20.52 -24.74 -5.95
N ASP A 186 -21.10 -25.85 -5.53
CA ASP A 186 -22.32 -25.88 -4.74
C ASP A 186 -22.07 -25.52 -3.25
N LYS A 187 -23.11 -25.67 -2.41
CA LYS A 187 -23.04 -25.40 -0.97
C LYS A 187 -22.07 -26.35 -0.23
N ASP A 188 -21.93 -27.55 -0.76
CA ASP A 188 -21.10 -28.63 -0.19
C ASP A 188 -19.66 -28.60 -0.75
N ASN A 189 -19.31 -27.52 -1.49
CA ASN A 189 -18.04 -27.34 -2.19
C ASN A 189 -17.74 -28.38 -3.27
N ASN A 190 -18.75 -29.06 -3.84
CA ASN A 190 -18.57 -29.88 -5.01
C ASN A 190 -18.48 -29.01 -6.26
N PHE A 191 -17.59 -29.35 -7.17
CA PHE A 191 -17.46 -28.65 -8.44
C PHE A 191 -18.69 -28.92 -9.32
N VAL A 192 -19.30 -27.86 -9.89
CA VAL A 192 -20.52 -27.94 -10.70
C VAL A 192 -20.20 -27.69 -12.16
N LYS A 193 -19.53 -26.60 -12.48
CA LYS A 193 -19.20 -26.21 -13.85
C LYS A 193 -18.08 -25.21 -13.92
N ARG A 194 -17.46 -25.09 -15.10
CA ARG A 194 -16.43 -24.12 -15.45
C ARG A 194 -16.92 -23.21 -16.56
N ILE A 195 -16.79 -21.89 -16.36
CA ILE A 195 -17.10 -20.87 -17.35
C ILE A 195 -15.76 -20.23 -17.75
N GLU A 196 -15.44 -20.24 -19.03
CA GLU A 196 -14.27 -19.63 -19.61
C GLU A 196 -14.71 -18.47 -20.50
N ALA A 197 -13.99 -17.36 -20.47
CA ALA A 197 -14.25 -16.19 -21.31
C ALA A 197 -12.94 -15.50 -21.69
N ASP A 198 -12.86 -14.95 -22.90
CA ASP A 198 -11.67 -14.22 -23.33
C ASP A 198 -11.50 -12.94 -22.53
N TYR A 199 -12.59 -12.23 -22.27
CA TYR A 199 -12.58 -11.06 -21.41
C TYR A 199 -13.94 -10.79 -20.77
N ALA A 200 -13.92 -10.06 -19.65
CA ALA A 200 -15.11 -9.62 -18.93
C ALA A 200 -15.03 -8.13 -18.61
N ASN A 201 -16.06 -7.37 -18.97
CA ASN A 201 -16.23 -6.00 -18.49
C ASN A 201 -16.75 -6.04 -17.05
N ILE A 202 -16.01 -5.39 -16.11
CA ILE A 202 -16.25 -5.47 -14.68
C ILE A 202 -16.62 -4.13 -14.03
N VAL A 203 -16.98 -3.13 -14.83
CA VAL A 203 -17.36 -1.79 -14.34
C VAL A 203 -18.50 -1.87 -13.32
N SER A 204 -19.48 -2.71 -13.58
CA SER A 204 -20.59 -2.97 -12.68
C SER A 204 -20.48 -4.35 -12.02
N ARG A 205 -21.38 -4.66 -11.07
CA ARG A 205 -21.49 -6.00 -10.46
C ARG A 205 -22.05 -7.05 -11.42
N ASN A 206 -22.66 -6.63 -12.52
CA ASN A 206 -23.11 -7.51 -13.59
C ASN A 206 -21.99 -7.52 -14.66
N TRP A 207 -21.12 -8.50 -14.58
CA TRP A 207 -20.00 -8.63 -15.51
C TRP A 207 -20.49 -9.12 -16.87
N LEU A 208 -20.11 -8.42 -17.91
CA LEU A 208 -20.40 -8.83 -19.28
C LEU A 208 -19.21 -9.61 -19.82
N LEU A 209 -19.37 -10.93 -19.88
CA LEU A 209 -18.37 -11.86 -20.42
C LEU A 209 -18.53 -11.98 -21.93
N LYS A 210 -17.43 -12.13 -22.64
CA LYS A 210 -17.38 -12.29 -24.10
C LYS A 210 -16.65 -13.56 -24.48
N ASN A 211 -17.12 -14.20 -25.57
CA ASN A 211 -16.61 -15.45 -26.12
C ASN A 211 -16.62 -16.56 -25.05
N VAL A 212 -17.81 -16.87 -24.55
CA VAL A 212 -17.99 -17.73 -23.38
C VAL A 212 -18.11 -19.19 -23.78
N LYS A 213 -17.38 -20.05 -23.08
CA LYS A 213 -17.50 -21.52 -23.11
C LYS A 213 -17.86 -22.04 -21.73
N VAL A 214 -18.84 -22.93 -21.65
CA VAL A 214 -19.28 -23.51 -20.39
C VAL A 214 -19.09 -25.03 -20.46
N ARG A 215 -18.38 -25.59 -19.47
CA ARG A 215 -18.16 -27.04 -19.32
C ARG A 215 -18.75 -27.53 -18.01
N ASP A 216 -19.31 -28.73 -18.03
CA ASP A 216 -19.78 -29.43 -16.83
C ASP A 216 -18.62 -30.03 -16.02
N GLN A 217 -18.96 -30.77 -14.95
CA GLN A 217 -18.00 -31.45 -14.08
C GLN A 217 -17.23 -32.59 -14.79
N ASP A 218 -17.82 -33.20 -15.82
CA ASP A 218 -17.24 -34.27 -16.61
C ASP A 218 -16.39 -33.74 -17.78
N GLY A 219 -16.35 -32.43 -17.97
CA GLY A 219 -15.59 -31.76 -19.03
C GLY A 219 -16.36 -31.63 -20.35
N ASN A 220 -17.62 -32.09 -20.42
CA ASN A 220 -18.45 -31.96 -21.61
C ASN A 220 -18.82 -30.48 -21.83
N LEU A 221 -18.88 -30.09 -23.08
CA LEU A 221 -19.22 -28.74 -23.49
C LEU A 221 -20.74 -28.54 -23.38
N LEU A 222 -21.19 -27.73 -22.42
CA LEU A 222 -22.61 -27.38 -22.27
C LEU A 222 -23.02 -26.26 -23.22
N LEU A 223 -22.14 -25.25 -23.39
CA LEU A 223 -22.32 -24.09 -24.24
C LEU A 223 -21.00 -23.74 -24.91
N ASP A 224 -21.03 -23.51 -26.23
CA ASP A 224 -19.86 -23.13 -27.02
C ASP A 224 -20.10 -21.77 -27.70
N ASN A 225 -19.10 -20.89 -27.59
CA ASN A 225 -19.01 -19.60 -28.29
C ASN A 225 -20.24 -18.71 -28.12
N LEU A 226 -20.72 -18.53 -26.89
CA LEU A 226 -21.69 -17.48 -26.61
C LEU A 226 -21.02 -16.12 -26.71
N ASP A 227 -21.51 -15.26 -27.60
CA ASP A 227 -20.98 -13.91 -27.79
C ASP A 227 -21.03 -13.08 -26.53
N GLN A 228 -22.07 -13.25 -25.71
CA GLN A 228 -22.27 -12.48 -24.48
C GLN A 228 -22.93 -13.34 -23.38
N PHE A 229 -22.39 -13.24 -22.18
CA PHE A 229 -22.96 -13.87 -20.99
C PHE A 229 -22.87 -12.90 -19.81
N ILE A 230 -23.96 -12.70 -19.07
CA ILE A 230 -23.98 -11.84 -17.88
C ILE A 230 -23.73 -12.70 -16.65
N TYR A 231 -22.61 -12.42 -15.97
CA TYR A 231 -22.26 -13.04 -14.70
C TYR A 231 -22.44 -12.03 -13.57
N LYS A 232 -23.27 -12.35 -12.58
CA LYS A 232 -23.49 -11.50 -11.41
C LYS A 232 -22.42 -11.78 -10.36
N SER A 233 -21.55 -10.79 -10.09
CA SER A 233 -20.50 -10.84 -9.08
C SER A 233 -20.78 -9.83 -7.96
N ARG A 234 -20.19 -10.05 -6.79
CA ARG A 234 -20.14 -9.04 -5.71
C ARG A 234 -19.02 -8.02 -5.91
N TYR A 235 -18.10 -8.28 -6.82
CA TYR A 235 -16.98 -7.42 -7.15
C TYR A 235 -17.33 -6.52 -8.32
N ASN A 236 -16.88 -5.27 -8.26
CA ASN A 236 -16.86 -4.31 -9.36
C ASN A 236 -15.41 -3.85 -9.59
N LEU A 237 -15.21 -3.00 -10.59
CA LEU A 237 -13.90 -2.48 -10.96
C LEU A 237 -13.16 -1.82 -9.78
N ASP A 238 -13.86 -0.97 -9.00
CA ASP A 238 -13.25 -0.24 -7.88
C ASP A 238 -12.78 -1.20 -6.78
N LYS A 239 -13.58 -2.21 -6.49
CA LYS A 239 -13.23 -3.24 -5.51
C LYS A 239 -12.04 -4.07 -5.97
N ILE A 240 -11.98 -4.46 -7.25
CA ILE A 240 -10.83 -5.18 -7.80
C ILE A 240 -9.59 -4.29 -7.84
N LYS A 241 -9.72 -3.02 -8.24
CA LYS A 241 -8.60 -2.05 -8.20
C LYS A 241 -8.05 -1.85 -6.80
N SER A 242 -8.89 -1.86 -5.76
CA SER A 242 -8.44 -1.75 -4.37
C SER A 242 -7.55 -2.92 -3.94
N LEU A 243 -7.71 -4.12 -4.54
CA LEU A 243 -6.85 -5.28 -4.32
C LEU A 243 -5.44 -5.11 -4.93
N TYR A 244 -5.34 -4.33 -6.02
CA TYR A 244 -4.06 -3.95 -6.62
C TYR A 244 -3.36 -2.82 -5.85
N SER A 245 -4.11 -1.97 -5.14
CA SER A 245 -3.55 -0.81 -4.44
C SER A 245 -2.67 -1.17 -3.24
N ASN A 246 -2.66 -2.42 -2.80
CA ASN A 246 -1.76 -2.92 -1.77
C ASN A 246 -0.31 -3.15 -2.28
N MET A 247 0.11 -2.40 -3.30
CA MET A 247 1.52 -2.39 -3.76
C MET A 247 2.49 -1.94 -2.64
N ASN A 248 1.99 -1.26 -1.61
CA ASN A 248 2.77 -0.89 -0.43
C ASN A 248 3.23 -2.09 0.43
N THR A 249 2.66 -3.28 0.21
CA THR A 249 3.10 -4.52 0.87
C THR A 249 4.28 -5.19 0.17
N ILE A 250 4.67 -4.68 -1.00
CA ILE A 250 5.78 -5.22 -1.80
C ILE A 250 7.02 -4.36 -1.51
N SER A 251 8.11 -4.99 -1.07
CA SER A 251 9.39 -4.31 -0.93
C SER A 251 9.92 -3.86 -2.29
N PHE A 252 10.57 -2.69 -2.34
CA PHE A 252 11.24 -2.17 -3.54
C PHE A 252 12.20 -3.18 -4.19
N TRP A 253 12.78 -4.09 -3.38
CA TRP A 253 13.77 -5.09 -3.80
C TRP A 253 13.16 -6.45 -4.23
N LYS A 254 11.84 -6.60 -4.27
CA LYS A 254 11.10 -7.77 -4.78
C LYS A 254 10.33 -7.43 -6.02
#